data_848bafe42af774409c21266cd7e03f99
#
_entry.id   848bafe42af774409c21266cd7e03f99
#
_cell.length_a   1.000
_cell.length_b   1.000
_cell.length_c   1.000
_cell.angle_alpha   90.00
_cell.angle_beta   90.00
_cell.angle_gamma   90.00
#
_symmetry.space_group_name_H-M   'P 1'
#
loop_
_entity.id
_entity.type
_entity.pdbx_description
1 polymer ?
#
loop_
_entity_poly.entity_id
_entity_poly.type
_entity_poly.pdbx_seq_one_letter_code
_entity_poly.pdbx_strand_id
1 'polypeptide(L)' 'MFRVEVSDERTGKSLLSLRLPTALADLVLGALPEEELQTLRAKGYDVQKILRDLRSARGMVISIRDPDSLKSIKIWIE' A
#
# COMPACT_ATOMS: atom_id res chain seq x y z
N MET A 1 0.17 13.83 3.15
CA MET A 1 1.22 13.06 2.47
C MET A 1 0.79 11.60 2.36
N PHE A 2 1.03 10.99 1.24
CA PHE A 2 0.67 9.61 0.97
C PHE A 2 1.78 8.67 1.46
N ARG A 3 1.41 7.64 2.24
CA ARG A 3 2.39 6.68 2.77
C ARG A 3 2.00 5.26 2.44
N VAL A 4 3.01 4.47 2.09
CA VAL A 4 2.89 3.02 1.87
C VAL A 4 3.97 2.34 2.68
N GLU A 5 3.60 1.31 3.43
CA GLU A 5 4.54 0.53 4.21
C GLU A 5 4.27 -0.95 4.02
N VAL A 6 5.33 -1.68 3.69
CA VAL A 6 5.30 -3.14 3.61
C VAL A 6 6.14 -3.68 4.75
N SER A 7 5.57 -4.55 5.57
CA SER A 7 6.22 -5.10 6.74
C SER A 7 6.22 -6.64 6.70
N ASP A 8 7.26 -7.23 7.29
CA ASP A 8 7.33 -8.67 7.52
C ASP A 8 6.50 -9.00 8.78
N GLU A 9 5.47 -9.83 8.64
CA GLU A 9 4.61 -10.18 9.75
C GLU A 9 5.32 -11.01 10.84
N ARG A 10 6.36 -11.76 10.47
CA ARG A 10 7.07 -12.60 11.42
C ARG A 10 7.97 -11.81 12.35
N THR A 11 8.63 -10.78 11.83
CA THR A 11 9.60 -9.99 12.58
C THR A 11 9.11 -8.60 12.94
N GLY A 12 8.04 -8.13 12.30
CA GLY A 12 7.56 -6.77 12.44
C GLY A 12 8.43 -5.73 11.77
N LYS A 13 9.47 -6.14 11.04
CA LYS A 13 10.37 -5.21 10.38
C LYS A 13 9.74 -4.62 9.12
N SER A 14 9.98 -3.32 8.92
CA SER A 14 9.59 -2.64 7.70
C SER A 14 10.51 -3.07 6.56
N LEU A 15 9.93 -3.62 5.50
CA LEU A 15 10.66 -4.03 4.30
C LEU A 15 10.72 -2.91 3.28
N LEU A 16 9.69 -2.08 3.24
CA LEU A 16 9.57 -0.97 2.32
C LEU A 16 8.77 0.14 2.99
N SER A 17 9.25 1.38 2.88
CA SER A 17 8.52 2.54 3.35
C SER A 17 8.64 3.65 2.31
N LEU A 18 7.50 4.12 1.81
CA LEU A 18 7.43 5.16 0.80
C LEU A 18 6.61 6.34 1.33
N ARG A 19 7.09 7.55 1.04
CA ARG A 19 6.38 8.81 1.31
C ARG A 19 6.33 9.62 0.03
N LEU A 20 5.13 10.02 -0.35
CA LEU A 20 4.93 10.81 -1.56
C LEU A 20 3.96 11.94 -1.27
N PRO A 21 4.16 13.12 -1.88
CA PRO A 21 3.13 14.18 -1.84
C PRO A 21 1.80 13.62 -2.35
N THR A 22 0.70 14.01 -1.71
CA THR A 22 -0.63 13.50 -2.07
C THR A 22 -0.97 13.78 -3.54
N ALA A 23 -0.50 14.91 -4.07
CA ALA A 23 -0.69 15.25 -5.48
C ALA A 23 -0.02 14.28 -6.44
N LEU A 24 0.99 13.52 -5.97
CA LEU A 24 1.73 12.55 -6.77
C LEU A 24 1.32 11.12 -6.46
N ALA A 25 0.16 10.92 -5.84
CA ALA A 25 -0.30 9.58 -5.45
C ALA A 25 -0.42 8.62 -6.66
N ASP A 26 -0.64 9.14 -7.86
CA ASP A 26 -0.69 8.32 -9.06
C ASP A 26 0.65 7.65 -9.38
N LEU A 27 1.76 8.21 -8.86
CA LEU A 27 3.09 7.63 -9.02
C LEU A 27 3.35 6.46 -8.10
N VAL A 28 2.49 6.24 -7.10
CA VAL A 28 2.64 5.10 -6.17
C VAL A 28 2.65 3.78 -6.93
N LEU A 29 1.85 3.69 -8.00
CA LEU A 29 1.80 2.48 -8.82
C LEU A 29 3.16 2.15 -9.44
N GLY A 30 3.92 3.16 -9.84
CA GLY A 30 5.25 2.97 -10.38
C GLY A 30 6.32 2.80 -9.30
N ALA A 31 6.04 3.21 -8.07
CA ALA A 31 6.99 3.15 -6.96
C ALA A 31 6.95 1.82 -6.20
N LEU A 32 5.81 1.11 -6.26
CA LEU A 32 5.69 -0.20 -5.63
C LEU A 32 6.41 -1.27 -6.46
N PRO A 33 7.10 -2.22 -5.82
CA PRO A 33 7.63 -3.37 -6.53
C PRO A 33 6.51 -4.13 -7.24
N GLU A 34 6.81 -4.65 -8.41
CA GLU A 34 5.81 -5.36 -9.21
C GLU A 34 5.23 -6.56 -8.47
N GLU A 35 6.04 -7.24 -7.67
CA GLU A 35 5.61 -8.35 -6.84
C GLU A 35 4.45 -7.95 -5.91
N GLU A 36 4.55 -6.78 -5.29
CA GLU A 36 3.51 -6.28 -4.39
C GLU A 36 2.24 -5.90 -5.17
N LEU A 37 2.39 -5.32 -6.36
CA LEU A 37 1.25 -5.01 -7.22
C LEU A 37 0.52 -6.28 -7.67
N GLN A 38 1.26 -7.31 -8.03
CA GLN A 38 0.67 -8.60 -8.41
C GLN A 38 -0.07 -9.24 -7.24
N THR A 39 0.48 -9.16 -6.04
CA THR A 39 -0.17 -9.67 -4.83
C THR A 39 -1.52 -8.97 -4.60
N LEU A 40 -1.56 -7.66 -4.74
CA LEU A 40 -2.79 -6.88 -4.59
C LEU A 40 -3.83 -7.28 -5.62
N ARG A 41 -3.42 -7.41 -6.88
CA ARG A 41 -4.33 -7.82 -7.96
C ARG A 41 -4.85 -9.24 -7.77
N ALA A 42 -3.99 -10.15 -7.34
CA ALA A 42 -4.37 -11.54 -7.10
C ALA A 42 -5.42 -11.67 -5.99
N LYS A 43 -5.43 -10.74 -5.04
CA LYS A 43 -6.42 -10.69 -3.96
C LYS A 43 -7.68 -9.92 -4.33
N GLY A 44 -7.78 -9.44 -5.55
CA GLY A 44 -8.96 -8.72 -6.04
C GLY A 44 -8.97 -7.22 -5.70
N TYR A 45 -7.85 -6.66 -5.28
CA TYR A 45 -7.76 -5.23 -4.98
C TYR A 45 -7.46 -4.44 -6.25
N ASP A 46 -8.22 -3.38 -6.47
CA ASP A 46 -7.95 -2.39 -7.50
C ASP A 46 -7.19 -1.23 -6.85
N VAL A 47 -5.91 -1.12 -7.17
CA VAL A 47 -5.04 -0.11 -6.56
C VAL A 47 -5.51 1.31 -6.90
N GLN A 48 -6.00 1.55 -8.11
CA GLN A 48 -6.52 2.87 -8.50
C GLN A 48 -7.75 3.25 -7.68
N LYS A 49 -8.64 2.30 -7.43
CA LYS A 49 -9.80 2.53 -6.59
C LYS A 49 -9.41 2.81 -5.14
N ILE A 50 -8.43 2.08 -4.63
CA ILE A 50 -7.90 2.29 -3.28
C ILE A 50 -7.35 3.72 -3.16
N LEU A 51 -6.57 4.18 -4.13
CA LEU A 51 -6.03 5.54 -4.12
C LEU A 51 -7.13 6.59 -4.14
N ARG A 52 -8.17 6.36 -4.94
CA ARG A 52 -9.32 7.26 -5.03
C ARG A 52 -10.06 7.34 -3.70
N ASP A 53 -10.31 6.19 -3.08
CA ASP A 53 -11.01 6.12 -1.81
C ASP A 53 -10.22 6.80 -0.69
N LEU A 54 -8.90 6.64 -0.67
CA LEU A 54 -8.04 7.31 0.30
C LEU A 54 -8.05 8.83 0.15
N ARG A 55 -8.12 9.34 -1.07
CA ARG A 55 -8.23 10.79 -1.32
C ARG A 55 -9.53 11.35 -0.79
N SER A 56 -10.60 10.55 -0.85
CA SER A 56 -11.94 10.97 -0.42
C SER A 56 -12.14 10.85 1.08
N ALA A 57 -11.45 9.93 1.74
CA ALA A 57 -11.65 9.61 3.15
C ALA A 57 -10.34 9.78 3.93
N ARG A 58 -10.06 11.00 4.38
CA ARG A 58 -8.88 11.28 5.19
C ARG A 58 -8.92 10.50 6.50
N GLY A 59 -7.77 9.99 6.90
CA GLY A 59 -7.64 9.22 8.12
C GLY A 59 -7.91 7.73 7.96
N MET A 60 -8.32 7.30 6.77
CA MET A 60 -8.48 5.87 6.49
C MET A 60 -7.12 5.20 6.34
N VAL A 61 -6.97 4.03 6.96
CA VAL A 61 -5.81 3.17 6.78
C VAL A 61 -6.28 1.89 6.12
N ILE A 62 -5.68 1.55 4.98
CA ILE A 62 -5.96 0.29 4.31
C ILE A 62 -4.84 -0.67 4.67
N SER A 63 -5.22 -1.80 5.26
CA SER A 63 -4.27 -2.83 5.67
C SER A 63 -4.60 -4.13 4.95
N ILE A 64 -3.61 -4.67 4.27
CA ILE A 64 -3.75 -5.90 3.49
C ILE A 64 -2.71 -6.90 3.99
N ARG A 65 -3.17 -8.10 4.32
CA ARG A 65 -2.30 -9.19 4.73
C ARG A 65 -2.18 -10.21 3.62
N ASP A 66 -0.95 -10.64 3.39
CA ASP A 66 -0.68 -11.76 2.49
C ASP A 66 -0.17 -12.93 3.33
N PRO A 67 -1.03 -13.94 3.63
CA PRO A 67 -0.62 -15.08 4.45
C PRO A 67 0.42 -15.97 3.76
N ASP A 68 0.48 -15.96 2.43
CA ASP A 68 1.41 -16.80 1.70
C ASP A 68 2.84 -16.30 1.77
N SER A 69 3.02 -14.97 1.65
CA SER A 69 4.34 -14.34 1.74
C SER A 69 4.68 -13.84 3.13
N LEU A 70 3.74 -13.88 4.06
CA LEU A 70 3.86 -13.36 5.42
C LEU A 70 4.23 -11.86 5.44
N LYS A 71 3.66 -11.10 4.52
CA LYS A 71 3.83 -9.65 4.41
C LYS A 71 2.54 -8.93 4.71
N SER A 72 2.66 -7.73 5.24
CA SER A 72 1.55 -6.82 5.49
C SER A 72 1.80 -5.51 4.75
N ILE A 73 0.80 -5.03 4.03
CA ILE A 73 0.87 -3.78 3.28
C ILE A 73 -0.11 -2.80 3.93
N LYS A 74 0.39 -1.62 4.32
CA LYS A 74 -0.44 -0.55 4.85
C LYS A 74 -0.33 0.67 3.96
N ILE A 75 -1.47 1.28 3.66
CA ILE A 75 -1.57 2.46 2.80
C ILE A 75 -2.45 3.48 3.52
N TRP A 76 -1.95 4.71 3.70
CA TRP A 76 -2.72 5.79 4.33
C TRP A 76 -2.26 7.16 3.87
N ILE A 77 -3.06 8.17 4.19
CA ILE A 77 -2.73 9.58 3.96
C ILE A 77 -2.53 10.25 5.33
N GLU A 78 -1.37 10.85 5.52
CA GLU A 78 -1.08 11.68 6.70
C GLU A 78 -1.60 13.09 6.53
#